data_2dc9771f029de82f41f3a910849d432b
#
_entry.id   2dc9771f029de82f41f3a910849d432b
#
_cell.length_a   1.000
_cell.length_b   1.000
_cell.length_c   1.000
_cell.angle_alpha   90.00
_cell.angle_beta   90.00
_cell.angle_gamma   90.00
#
_symmetry.space_group_name_H-M   'P 1'
#
loop_
_entity.id
_entity.type
_entity.pdbx_description
1 polymer ?
#
loop_
_entity_poly.entity_id
_entity_poly.type
_entity_poly.pdbx_seq_one_letter_code
_entity_poly.pdbx_strand_id
1 'polypeptide(L)'
;MIREINVKEITKNIKEMCIEANYTLSPDMDKAMKKAAEEEKSELGTKILNQLQENLVIADSEKIPICQDTGMAVVFVDIGQEIHFTGGQLEEAIHEGVRQGYTEGYLRESVVKDPLERE
;
A
#
# COMPACT_ATOMS: atom_id res chain seq x y z
N MET A 1 -2.00 14.41 29.48
CA MET A 1 -1.71 15.55 28.58
C MET A 1 -2.32 15.26 27.20
N ILE A 2 -3.13 16.13 26.70
CA ILE A 2 -3.72 16.00 25.37
C ILE A 2 -2.64 16.27 24.32
N ARG A 3 -2.50 15.37 23.36
CA ARG A 3 -1.63 15.53 22.20
C ARG A 3 -2.48 15.88 20.98
N GLU A 4 -2.22 17.03 20.41
CA GLU A 4 -2.88 17.47 19.18
C GLU A 4 -2.12 16.96 17.95
N ILE A 5 -2.87 16.44 16.98
CA ILE A 5 -2.36 15.99 15.69
C ILE A 5 -3.17 16.66 14.59
N ASN A 6 -2.49 17.39 13.72
CA ASN A 6 -3.14 17.96 12.55
C ASN A 6 -3.43 16.87 11.51
N VAL A 7 -4.65 16.80 11.03
CA VAL A 7 -5.07 15.77 10.07
C VAL A 7 -4.31 15.81 8.74
N LYS A 8 -3.63 16.91 8.42
CA LYS A 8 -2.73 16.99 7.26
C LYS A 8 -1.56 16.01 7.36
N GLU A 9 -1.09 15.73 8.57
CA GLU A 9 -0.06 14.71 8.81
C GLU A 9 -0.61 13.31 8.54
N ILE A 10 -1.87 13.06 8.90
CA ILE A 10 -2.56 11.82 8.59
C ILE A 10 -2.66 11.63 7.06
N THR A 11 -3.16 12.62 6.35
CA THR A 11 -3.24 12.60 4.89
C THR A 11 -1.89 12.27 4.24
N LYS A 12 -0.83 12.94 4.67
CA LYS A 12 0.53 12.73 4.16
C LYS A 12 1.00 11.30 4.39
N ASN A 13 0.87 10.80 5.63
CA ASN A 13 1.31 9.45 5.98
C ASN A 13 0.50 8.37 5.27
N ILE A 14 -0.82 8.51 5.16
CA ILE A 14 -1.67 7.58 4.41
C ILE A 14 -1.26 7.54 2.92
N LYS A 15 -1.01 8.68 2.31
CA LYS A 15 -0.50 8.76 0.94
C LYS A 15 0.80 7.96 0.77
N GLU A 16 1.77 8.23 1.62
CA GLU A 16 3.08 7.57 1.57
C GLU A 16 2.95 6.05 1.79
N MET A 17 2.14 5.63 2.76
CA MET A 17 1.87 4.20 3.01
C MET A 17 1.19 3.50 1.85
N CYS A 18 0.23 4.13 1.16
CA CYS A 18 -0.41 3.57 -0.02
C CYS A 18 0.62 3.30 -1.14
N ILE A 19 1.52 4.24 -1.37
CA ILE A 19 2.57 4.10 -2.40
C ILE A 19 3.56 3.02 -1.99
N GLU A 20 4.09 3.09 -0.78
CA GLU A 20 5.09 2.13 -0.29
C GLU A 20 4.56 0.69 -0.29
N ALA A 21 3.32 0.48 0.19
CA ALA A 21 2.70 -0.84 0.24
C ALA A 21 2.53 -1.49 -1.15
N ASN A 22 2.45 -0.69 -2.21
CA ASN A 22 2.33 -1.18 -3.58
C ASN A 22 3.68 -1.26 -4.34
N TYR A 23 4.74 -0.70 -3.78
CA TYR A 23 6.07 -0.69 -4.42
C TYR A 23 7.04 -1.68 -3.79
N THR A 24 6.89 -1.95 -2.51
CA THR A 24 7.83 -2.76 -1.73
C THR A 24 7.09 -3.76 -0.86
N LEU A 25 7.55 -5.01 -0.83
CA LEU A 25 7.06 -6.00 0.11
C LEU A 25 7.55 -5.72 1.53
N SER A 26 6.72 -6.10 2.51
CA SER A 26 7.16 -6.15 3.90
C SER A 26 8.27 -7.21 4.09
N PRO A 27 9.18 -7.02 5.06
CA PRO A 27 10.31 -7.93 5.28
C PRO A 27 9.91 -9.39 5.55
N ASP A 28 8.77 -9.62 6.19
CA ASP A 28 8.22 -10.95 6.46
C ASP A 28 7.73 -11.64 5.19
N MET A 29 7.07 -10.90 4.29
CA MET A 29 6.63 -11.40 2.99
C MET A 29 7.82 -11.68 2.06
N ASP A 30 8.81 -10.81 2.01
CA ASP A 30 10.04 -11.03 1.25
C ASP A 30 10.76 -12.31 1.71
N LYS A 31 10.87 -12.49 3.03
CA LYS A 31 11.44 -13.71 3.61
C LYS A 31 10.63 -14.97 3.25
N ALA A 32 9.29 -14.86 3.29
CA ALA A 32 8.41 -15.99 2.94
C ALA A 32 8.56 -16.37 1.45
N MET A 33 8.67 -15.39 0.57
CA MET A 33 8.88 -15.62 -0.87
C MET A 33 10.23 -16.29 -1.16
N LYS A 34 11.30 -15.85 -0.50
CA LYS A 34 12.63 -16.48 -0.62
C LYS A 34 12.62 -17.91 -0.16
N LYS A 35 12.02 -18.17 1.01
CA LYS A 35 11.87 -19.53 1.55
C LYS A 35 11.05 -20.42 0.62
N ALA A 36 9.95 -19.91 0.06
CA ALA A 36 9.14 -20.68 -0.89
C ALA A 36 9.94 -21.10 -2.13
N ALA A 37 10.80 -20.22 -2.66
CA ALA A 37 11.66 -20.53 -3.80
C ALA A 37 12.72 -21.60 -3.48
N GLU A 38 13.24 -21.61 -2.25
CA GLU A 38 14.21 -22.62 -1.80
C GLU A 38 13.58 -23.99 -1.57
N GLU A 39 12.33 -24.04 -1.10
CA GLU A 39 11.60 -25.25 -0.77
C GLU A 39 10.84 -25.87 -1.96
N GLU A 40 10.63 -25.10 -3.04
CA GLU A 40 9.89 -25.55 -4.23
C GLU A 40 10.64 -26.69 -4.94
N LYS A 41 9.91 -27.75 -5.22
CA LYS A 41 10.46 -28.96 -5.86
C LYS A 41 10.20 -29.04 -7.36
N SER A 42 9.22 -28.27 -7.85
CA SER A 42 8.90 -28.20 -9.25
C SER A 42 9.85 -27.24 -9.97
N GLU A 43 10.47 -27.67 -11.04
CA GLU A 43 11.33 -26.80 -11.85
C GLU A 43 10.57 -25.58 -12.39
N LEU A 44 9.33 -25.77 -12.83
CA LEU A 44 8.47 -24.68 -13.28
C LEU A 44 8.09 -23.74 -12.13
N GLY A 45 7.73 -24.28 -10.97
CA GLY A 45 7.42 -23.50 -9.78
C GLY A 45 8.60 -22.64 -9.33
N THR A 46 9.80 -23.21 -9.32
CA THR A 46 11.03 -22.47 -8.99
C THR A 46 11.28 -21.30 -9.97
N LYS A 47 11.11 -21.54 -11.28
CA LYS A 47 11.23 -20.48 -12.28
C LYS A 47 10.24 -19.34 -12.05
N ILE A 48 8.97 -19.66 -11.77
CA ILE A 48 7.93 -18.66 -11.50
C ILE A 48 8.27 -17.87 -10.24
N LEU A 49 8.64 -18.51 -9.14
CA LEU A 49 9.01 -17.84 -7.89
C LEU A 49 10.22 -16.90 -8.06
N ASN A 50 11.22 -17.33 -8.85
CA ASN A 50 12.36 -16.48 -9.17
C ASN A 50 11.97 -15.26 -10.01
N GLN A 51 11.08 -15.41 -10.99
CA GLN A 51 10.56 -14.28 -11.77
C GLN A 51 9.77 -13.29 -10.89
N LEU A 52 8.99 -13.79 -9.94
CA LEU A 52 8.28 -12.94 -8.99
C LEU A 52 9.26 -12.14 -8.11
N GLN A 53 10.33 -12.77 -7.63
CA GLN A 53 11.36 -12.08 -6.85
C GLN A 53 12.11 -11.03 -7.69
N GLU A 54 12.44 -11.33 -8.94
CA GLU A 54 13.04 -10.36 -9.86
C GLU A 54 12.12 -9.16 -10.09
N ASN A 55 10.81 -9.41 -10.28
CA ASN A 55 9.81 -8.35 -10.39
C ASN A 55 9.79 -7.44 -9.16
N LEU A 56 9.89 -8.00 -7.96
CA LEU A 56 9.94 -7.21 -6.71
C LEU A 56 11.18 -6.31 -6.64
N VAL A 57 12.33 -6.80 -7.07
CA VAL A 57 13.56 -6.00 -7.13
C VAL A 57 13.43 -4.86 -8.13
N ILE A 58 12.86 -5.13 -9.30
CA ILE A 58 12.62 -4.10 -10.33
C ILE A 58 11.64 -3.05 -9.81
N ALA A 59 10.52 -3.47 -9.23
CA ALA A 59 9.51 -2.56 -8.69
C ALA A 59 10.10 -1.60 -7.65
N ASP A 60 10.90 -2.11 -6.72
CA ASP A 60 11.55 -1.30 -5.69
C ASP A 60 12.62 -0.36 -6.28
N SER A 61 13.46 -0.84 -7.18
CA SER A 61 14.54 -0.04 -7.77
C SER A 61 14.04 1.03 -8.73
N GLU A 62 13.05 0.71 -9.55
CA GLU A 62 12.47 1.63 -10.55
C GLU A 62 11.34 2.51 -9.99
N LYS A 63 10.94 2.28 -8.73
CA LYS A 63 9.82 2.98 -8.08
C LYS A 63 8.52 2.93 -8.88
N ILE A 64 8.15 1.71 -9.25
CA ILE A 64 6.90 1.39 -9.94
C ILE A 64 6.10 0.37 -9.13
N PRO A 65 4.77 0.30 -9.31
CA PRO A 65 3.95 -0.71 -8.64
C PRO A 65 4.38 -2.14 -8.95
N ILE A 66 4.32 -3.00 -7.94
CA ILE A 66 4.67 -4.43 -8.05
C ILE A 66 3.80 -5.14 -9.09
N CYS A 67 2.53 -4.72 -9.21
CA CYS A 67 1.54 -5.33 -10.09
C CYS A 67 0.63 -4.24 -10.68
N GLN A 68 0.01 -4.51 -11.82
CA GLN A 68 -1.03 -3.65 -12.41
C GLN A 68 -2.32 -3.63 -11.57
N ASP A 69 -2.55 -4.64 -10.74
CA ASP A 69 -3.65 -4.66 -9.78
C ASP A 69 -3.13 -4.23 -8.41
N THR A 70 -3.46 -3.02 -8.03
CA THR A 70 -3.07 -2.42 -6.74
C THR A 70 -4.16 -2.54 -5.67
N GLY A 71 -5.23 -3.24 -5.98
CA GLY A 71 -6.27 -3.61 -5.04
C GLY A 71 -7.03 -2.43 -4.44
N MET A 72 -7.43 -2.62 -3.18
CA MET A 72 -8.18 -1.66 -2.38
C MET A 72 -7.39 -1.32 -1.12
N ALA A 73 -7.35 -0.04 -0.75
CA ALA A 73 -6.73 0.37 0.50
C ALA A 73 -7.58 -0.08 1.70
N VAL A 74 -6.97 -0.78 2.63
CA VAL A 74 -7.56 -1.14 3.93
C VAL A 74 -6.70 -0.53 5.01
N VAL A 75 -7.29 0.35 5.82
CA VAL A 75 -6.57 1.13 6.83
C VAL A 75 -7.05 0.74 8.22
N PHE A 76 -6.13 0.29 9.05
CA PHE A 76 -6.37 0.04 10.48
C PHE A 76 -5.80 1.20 11.28
N VAL A 77 -6.59 1.74 12.20
CA VAL A 77 -6.19 2.91 13.00
C VAL A 77 -6.41 2.62 14.48
N ASP A 78 -5.33 2.71 15.24
CA ASP A 78 -5.37 2.69 16.71
C ASP A 78 -5.18 4.12 17.24
N ILE A 79 -6.15 4.60 18.01
CA ILE A 79 -6.14 5.97 18.54
C ILE A 79 -6.01 5.92 20.05
N GLY A 80 -4.95 6.51 20.56
CA GLY A 80 -4.77 6.68 22.02
C GLY A 80 -5.80 7.65 22.61
N GLN A 81 -6.18 7.43 23.86
CA GLN A 81 -7.19 8.23 24.55
C GLN A 81 -6.85 9.73 24.63
N GLU A 82 -5.58 10.08 24.64
CA GLU A 82 -5.08 11.45 24.78
C GLU A 82 -4.89 12.17 23.43
N ILE A 83 -5.36 11.59 22.33
CA ILE A 83 -5.21 12.16 21.00
C ILE A 83 -6.41 13.06 20.66
N HIS A 84 -6.10 14.27 20.20
CA HIS A 84 -7.06 15.20 19.66
C HIS A 84 -6.66 15.61 18.23
N PHE A 85 -7.55 15.38 17.26
CA PHE A 85 -7.32 15.75 15.87
C PHE A 85 -7.74 17.20 15.63
N THR A 86 -6.89 17.95 14.94
CA THR A 86 -7.14 19.35 14.54
C THR A 86 -7.05 19.51 13.02
N GLY A 87 -7.66 20.56 12.51
CA GLY A 87 -7.54 20.92 11.09
C GLY A 87 -8.52 20.25 10.14
N GLY A 88 -9.41 19.36 10.64
CA GLY A 88 -10.44 18.69 9.85
C GLY A 88 -10.89 17.37 10.45
N GLN A 89 -11.68 16.64 9.68
CA GLN A 89 -12.18 15.32 10.04
C GLN A 89 -11.14 14.24 9.72
N LEU A 90 -10.96 13.28 10.64
CA LEU A 90 -10.01 12.19 10.49
C LEU A 90 -10.30 11.32 9.26
N GLU A 91 -11.55 10.92 9.08
CA GLU A 91 -11.98 10.06 7.98
C GLU A 91 -11.76 10.73 6.61
N GLU A 92 -12.10 12.00 6.49
CA GLU A 92 -11.85 12.78 5.28
C GLU A 92 -10.36 12.91 4.97
N ALA A 93 -9.53 13.07 6.00
CA ALA A 93 -8.07 13.12 5.84
C ALA A 93 -7.49 11.79 5.37
N ILE A 94 -8.04 10.65 5.84
CA ILE A 94 -7.65 9.33 5.38
C ILE A 94 -8.06 9.15 3.91
N HIS A 95 -9.29 9.47 3.54
CA HIS A 95 -9.77 9.39 2.16
C HIS A 95 -8.91 10.24 1.21
N GLU A 96 -8.58 11.46 1.61
CA GLU A 96 -7.71 12.34 0.83
C GLU A 96 -6.29 11.76 0.68
N GLY A 97 -5.75 11.14 1.73
CA GLY A 97 -4.47 10.46 1.67
C GLY A 97 -4.46 9.29 0.67
N VAL A 98 -5.51 8.47 0.68
CA VAL A 98 -5.70 7.38 -0.30
C VAL A 98 -5.81 7.96 -1.71
N ARG A 99 -6.64 8.97 -1.91
CA ARG A 99 -6.81 9.64 -3.22
C ARG A 99 -5.46 10.14 -3.76
N GLN A 100 -4.69 10.85 -2.96
CA GLN A 100 -3.37 11.35 -3.35
C GLN A 100 -2.39 10.21 -3.63
N GLY A 101 -2.37 9.19 -2.79
CA GLY A 101 -1.49 8.03 -2.94
C GLY A 101 -1.75 7.29 -4.24
N TYR A 102 -3.01 7.02 -4.56
CA TYR A 102 -3.39 6.33 -5.80
C TYR A 102 -3.11 7.16 -7.04
N THR A 103 -3.32 8.48 -6.98
CA THR A 103 -3.04 9.39 -8.11
C THR A 103 -1.54 9.58 -8.33
N GLU A 104 -0.79 9.95 -7.29
CA GLU A 104 0.63 10.28 -7.39
C GLU A 104 1.52 9.04 -7.50
N GLY A 105 1.09 7.90 -6.92
CA GLY A 105 1.79 6.63 -7.03
C GLY A 105 1.47 5.84 -8.31
N TYR A 106 0.65 6.39 -9.20
CA TYR A 106 0.19 5.69 -10.42
C TYR A 106 -0.46 4.33 -10.12
N LEU A 107 -1.18 4.25 -9.00
CA LEU A 107 -1.89 3.06 -8.59
C LEU A 107 -3.21 2.94 -9.35
N ARG A 108 -3.66 1.70 -9.59
CA ARG A 108 -4.88 1.46 -10.33
C ARG A 108 -6.12 1.66 -9.45
N GLU A 109 -7.02 2.52 -9.86
CA GLU A 109 -8.34 2.70 -9.25
C GLU A 109 -9.30 1.61 -9.72
N SER A 110 -9.15 0.40 -9.15
CA SER A 110 -9.87 -0.80 -9.57
C SER A 110 -11.28 -0.90 -9.00
N VAL A 111 -11.53 -0.26 -7.86
CA VAL A 111 -12.81 -0.28 -7.14
C VAL A 111 -13.60 0.98 -7.46
N VAL A 112 -14.82 0.80 -7.89
CA VAL A 112 -15.75 1.89 -8.22
C VAL A 112 -17.08 1.69 -7.52
N LYS A 113 -17.77 2.77 -7.21
CA LYS A 113 -19.10 2.74 -6.62
C LYS A 113 -20.14 2.19 -7.59
N ASP A 114 -20.03 2.60 -8.85
CA ASP A 114 -20.90 2.17 -9.94
C ASP A 114 -20.06 1.80 -11.17
N PRO A 115 -20.19 0.57 -11.71
CA PRO A 115 -19.36 0.12 -12.81
C PRO A 115 -19.69 0.80 -14.16
N LEU A 116 -20.87 1.37 -14.32
CA LEU A 116 -21.27 2.07 -15.54
C LEU A 116 -20.80 3.51 -15.52
N GLU A 117 -20.97 4.19 -14.41
CA GLU A 117 -20.57 5.60 -14.22
C GLU A 117 -19.08 5.71 -13.83
N ARG A 118 -18.51 4.65 -13.28
CA ARG A 118 -17.12 4.57 -12.84
C ARG A 118 -16.74 5.62 -11.79
N GLU A 119 -17.68 5.92 -10.90
CA GLU A 119 -17.47 6.79 -9.75
C GLU A 119 -16.90 6.04 -8.53
#